data_8db8488cd719280880122c8742744835
#
_entry.id   8db8488cd719280880122c8742744835
#
_cell.length_a   1.000
_cell.length_b   1.000
_cell.length_c   1.000
_cell.angle_alpha   90.00
_cell.angle_beta   90.00
_cell.angle_gamma   90.00
#
_symmetry.space_group_name_H-M   'P 1'
#
loop_
_entity.id
_entity.type
_entity.pdbx_description
1 polymer ?
#
loop_
_entity_poly.entity_id
_entity_poly.type
_entity_poly.pdbx_seq_one_letter_code
_entity_poly.pdbx_strand_id
1 'polypeptide(L)'
;MISSPTFHVISTELVVGSFAMAGLCFLLKTTYLFGLLKSDKLSLICDYAGHFALGFGLIATPFAILSGLSASPGEDISSPLLVNKMFLSMTAVGIAVAVLFTRLRLADQVWGTKQNGLLHGFAGMAASGIMLITASAGGKFSRGESLLDIFSLPYDTIFLMPMWISTVILLIGSVSVVTSLMVLMRKSSIQH
;
A
#
# COMPACT_ATOMS: atom_id res chain seq x y z
N MET A 1 -23.21 -18.97 -9.69
CA MET A 1 -22.23 -18.66 -8.64
C MET A 1 -20.95 -18.19 -9.30
N ILE A 2 -20.33 -17.12 -8.80
CA ILE A 2 -19.01 -16.63 -9.29
C ILE A 2 -17.95 -17.59 -8.75
N SER A 3 -17.02 -18.05 -9.60
CA SER A 3 -15.93 -18.91 -9.17
C SER A 3 -14.91 -18.15 -8.32
N SER A 4 -14.20 -18.84 -7.42
CA SER A 4 -13.17 -18.21 -6.56
C SER A 4 -12.09 -17.47 -7.37
N PRO A 5 -11.53 -18.02 -8.47
CA PRO A 5 -10.58 -17.30 -9.30
C PRO A 5 -11.17 -16.02 -9.93
N THR A 6 -12.40 -16.07 -10.43
CA THR A 6 -13.07 -14.89 -11.00
C THR A 6 -13.28 -13.80 -9.94
N PHE A 7 -13.72 -14.17 -8.74
CA PHE A 7 -13.88 -13.23 -7.65
C PHE A 7 -12.55 -12.62 -7.22
N HIS A 8 -11.46 -13.40 -7.22
CA HIS A 8 -10.12 -12.92 -6.94
C HIS A 8 -9.67 -11.88 -7.96
N VAL A 9 -9.89 -12.12 -9.26
CA VAL A 9 -9.54 -11.16 -10.32
C VAL A 9 -10.27 -9.82 -10.10
N ILE A 10 -11.59 -9.86 -9.91
CA ILE A 10 -12.40 -8.65 -9.68
C ILE A 10 -11.90 -7.89 -8.44
N SER A 11 -11.65 -8.60 -7.33
CA SER A 11 -11.18 -7.98 -6.09
C SER A 11 -9.79 -7.34 -6.25
N THR A 12 -8.88 -7.99 -6.98
CA THR A 12 -7.53 -7.46 -7.25
C THR A 12 -7.57 -6.26 -8.19
N GLU A 13 -8.45 -6.24 -9.19
CA GLU A 13 -8.64 -5.08 -10.09
C GLU A 13 -9.10 -3.85 -9.32
N LEU A 14 -10.04 -4.01 -8.37
CA LEU A 14 -10.47 -2.91 -7.49
C LEU A 14 -9.30 -2.37 -6.65
N VAL A 15 -8.50 -3.24 -6.04
CA VAL A 15 -7.32 -2.81 -5.27
C VAL A 15 -6.34 -2.07 -6.16
N VAL A 16 -5.95 -2.67 -7.29
CA VAL A 16 -4.93 -2.12 -8.19
C VAL A 16 -5.38 -0.78 -8.77
N GLY A 17 -6.61 -0.69 -9.26
CA GLY A 17 -7.17 0.56 -9.79
C GLY A 17 -7.21 1.68 -8.75
N SER A 18 -7.59 1.35 -7.52
CA SER A 18 -7.64 2.30 -6.41
C SER A 18 -6.25 2.81 -6.02
N PHE A 19 -5.28 1.92 -5.86
CA PHE A 19 -3.89 2.32 -5.54
C PHE A 19 -3.23 3.06 -6.70
N ALA A 20 -3.49 2.69 -7.95
CA ALA A 20 -2.98 3.43 -9.12
C ALA A 20 -3.52 4.87 -9.16
N MET A 21 -4.82 5.05 -8.92
CA MET A 21 -5.44 6.38 -8.82
C MET A 21 -4.85 7.18 -7.66
N ALA A 22 -4.70 6.56 -6.49
CA ALA A 22 -4.08 7.20 -5.33
C ALA A 22 -2.65 7.66 -5.64
N GLY A 23 -1.83 6.80 -6.24
CA GLY A 23 -0.46 7.10 -6.64
C GLY A 23 -0.37 8.28 -7.59
N LEU A 24 -1.24 8.32 -8.61
CA LEU A 24 -1.32 9.46 -9.53
C LEU A 24 -1.69 10.76 -8.80
N CYS A 25 -2.67 10.70 -7.91
CA CYS A 25 -3.08 11.87 -7.12
C CYS A 25 -1.96 12.37 -6.20
N PHE A 26 -1.25 11.47 -5.51
CA PHE A 26 -0.10 11.84 -4.67
C PHE A 26 1.05 12.41 -5.51
N LEU A 27 1.30 11.87 -6.70
CA LEU A 27 2.29 12.40 -7.64
C LEU A 27 1.93 13.83 -8.05
N LEU A 28 0.70 14.08 -8.49
CA LEU A 28 0.24 15.41 -8.89
C LEU A 28 0.25 16.40 -7.73
N LYS A 29 -0.14 15.97 -6.54
CA LYS A 29 -0.07 16.81 -5.33
C LYS A 29 1.37 17.15 -4.96
N THR A 30 2.28 16.20 -5.08
CA THR A 30 3.71 16.42 -4.82
C THR A 30 4.32 17.34 -5.87
N THR A 31 4.00 17.22 -7.14
CA THR A 31 4.46 18.15 -8.21
C THR A 31 3.95 19.58 -7.99
N TYR A 32 2.75 19.73 -7.44
CA TYR A 32 2.26 21.04 -7.01
C TYR A 32 3.15 21.66 -5.91
N LEU A 33 3.60 20.89 -4.92
CA LEU A 33 4.50 21.37 -3.87
C LEU A 33 5.87 21.82 -4.40
N PHE A 34 6.32 21.28 -5.53
CA PHE A 34 7.51 21.74 -6.22
C PHE A 34 7.28 22.95 -7.11
N GLY A 35 6.04 23.43 -7.22
CA GLY A 35 5.69 24.57 -8.09
C GLY A 35 5.62 24.21 -9.58
N LEU A 36 5.72 22.93 -9.93
CA LEU A 36 5.60 22.46 -11.31
C LEU A 36 4.14 22.47 -11.80
N LEU A 37 3.21 22.23 -10.90
CA LEU A 37 1.78 22.34 -11.13
C LEU A 37 1.26 23.60 -10.42
N LYS A 38 0.50 24.46 -11.12
CA LYS A 38 0.04 25.76 -10.59
C LYS A 38 -1.46 25.83 -10.28
N SER A 39 -2.18 24.73 -10.41
CA SER A 39 -3.64 24.69 -10.22
C SER A 39 -3.99 24.29 -8.78
N ASP A 40 -4.39 25.24 -7.96
CA ASP A 40 -4.86 25.01 -6.58
C ASP A 40 -6.06 24.06 -6.55
N LYS A 41 -7.00 24.25 -7.48
CA LYS A 41 -8.19 23.40 -7.60
C LYS A 41 -7.80 21.93 -7.86
N LEU A 42 -6.87 21.68 -8.79
CA LEU A 42 -6.42 20.32 -9.09
C LEU A 42 -5.67 19.73 -7.90
N SER A 43 -4.82 20.52 -7.24
CA SER A 43 -4.10 20.12 -6.02
C SER A 43 -5.06 19.68 -4.91
N LEU A 44 -6.17 20.39 -4.72
CA LEU A 44 -7.20 20.08 -3.73
C LEU A 44 -7.96 18.79 -4.11
N ILE A 45 -8.36 18.66 -5.37
CA ILE A 45 -9.02 17.45 -5.87
C ILE A 45 -8.11 16.23 -5.68
N CYS A 46 -6.83 16.34 -6.02
CA CYS A 46 -5.87 15.25 -5.86
C CYS A 46 -5.67 14.86 -4.40
N ASP A 47 -5.70 15.81 -3.46
CA ASP A 47 -5.63 15.51 -2.04
C ASP A 47 -6.79 14.60 -1.59
N TYR A 48 -8.04 15.02 -1.84
CA TYR A 48 -9.20 14.24 -1.44
C TYR A 48 -9.35 12.93 -2.22
N ALA A 49 -9.21 12.97 -3.53
CA ALA A 49 -9.34 11.78 -4.38
C ALA A 49 -8.27 10.74 -4.08
N GLY A 50 -7.02 11.16 -3.83
CA GLY A 50 -5.92 10.27 -3.50
C GLY A 50 -6.16 9.53 -2.19
N HIS A 51 -6.57 10.23 -1.14
CA HIS A 51 -6.86 9.60 0.15
C HIS A 51 -8.11 8.73 0.11
N PHE A 52 -9.15 9.16 -0.60
CA PHE A 52 -10.36 8.35 -0.79
C PHE A 52 -10.05 7.06 -1.55
N ALA A 53 -9.33 7.15 -2.65
CA ALA A 53 -8.92 5.99 -3.44
C ALA A 53 -8.04 5.03 -2.62
N LEU A 54 -7.09 5.56 -1.84
CA LEU A 54 -6.24 4.76 -0.95
C LEU A 54 -7.07 4.03 0.11
N GLY A 55 -8.04 4.71 0.73
CA GLY A 55 -8.96 4.12 1.72
C GLY A 55 -9.85 3.04 1.12
N PHE A 56 -10.40 3.28 -0.06
CA PHE A 56 -11.20 2.31 -0.78
C PHE A 56 -10.38 1.07 -1.15
N GLY A 57 -9.15 1.26 -1.64
CA GLY A 57 -8.22 0.17 -1.93
C GLY A 57 -7.89 -0.66 -0.69
N LEU A 58 -7.71 -0.03 0.48
CA LEU A 58 -7.50 -0.74 1.74
C LEU A 58 -8.71 -1.58 2.15
N ILE A 59 -9.93 -1.08 1.95
CA ILE A 59 -11.16 -1.84 2.22
C ILE A 59 -11.29 -3.04 1.27
N ALA A 60 -10.89 -2.88 0.02
CA ALA A 60 -10.93 -3.96 -0.98
C ALA A 60 -9.83 -5.03 -0.76
N THR A 61 -8.71 -4.67 -0.15
CA THR A 61 -7.53 -5.54 0.03
C THR A 61 -7.84 -6.85 0.78
N PRO A 62 -8.58 -6.89 1.91
CA PRO A 62 -8.94 -8.14 2.57
C PRO A 62 -9.67 -9.13 1.66
N PHE A 63 -10.56 -8.65 0.81
CA PHE A 63 -11.29 -9.50 -0.15
C PHE A 63 -10.35 -10.09 -1.21
N ALA A 64 -9.39 -9.30 -1.69
CA ALA A 64 -8.37 -9.78 -2.61
C ALA A 64 -7.45 -10.82 -1.96
N ILE A 65 -7.06 -10.64 -0.69
CA ILE A 65 -6.22 -11.60 0.05
C ILE A 65 -6.99 -12.91 0.26
N LEU A 66 -8.19 -12.85 0.83
CA LEU A 66 -8.99 -14.04 1.16
C LEU A 66 -9.35 -14.84 -0.11
N SER A 67 -9.72 -14.15 -1.19
CA SER A 67 -10.01 -14.80 -2.46
C SER A 67 -8.76 -15.38 -3.12
N GLY A 68 -7.59 -14.76 -2.93
CA GLY A 68 -6.30 -15.27 -3.42
C GLY A 68 -5.90 -16.59 -2.75
N LEU A 69 -6.03 -16.67 -1.44
CA LEU A 69 -5.80 -17.92 -0.69
C LEU A 69 -6.72 -19.05 -1.15
N SER A 70 -7.98 -18.73 -1.47
CA SER A 70 -8.94 -19.70 -1.98
C SER A 70 -8.68 -20.10 -3.44
N ALA A 71 -8.02 -19.24 -4.23
CA ALA A 71 -7.74 -19.51 -5.64
C ALA A 71 -6.47 -20.34 -5.88
N SER A 72 -5.56 -20.42 -4.90
CA SER A 72 -4.27 -21.12 -5.00
C SER A 72 -4.03 -21.99 -3.75
N PRO A 73 -4.87 -22.97 -3.48
CA PRO A 73 -4.75 -23.77 -2.26
C PRO A 73 -3.45 -24.59 -2.25
N GLY A 74 -2.65 -24.42 -1.20
CA GLY A 74 -1.45 -25.23 -0.95
C GLY A 74 -0.17 -24.77 -1.62
N GLU A 75 -0.20 -23.71 -2.46
CA GLU A 75 1.00 -23.20 -3.15
C GLU A 75 1.60 -21.94 -2.51
N ASP A 76 0.87 -21.28 -1.59
CA ASP A 76 1.17 -19.95 -1.10
C ASP A 76 2.56 -19.81 -0.45
N ILE A 77 2.99 -20.82 0.31
CA ILE A 77 4.27 -20.78 1.06
C ILE A 77 5.40 -21.45 0.27
N SER A 78 5.09 -22.31 -0.68
CA SER A 78 6.09 -23.03 -1.48
C SER A 78 6.63 -22.19 -2.65
N SER A 79 5.89 -21.17 -3.08
CA SER A 79 6.28 -20.28 -4.18
C SER A 79 7.00 -19.02 -3.67
N PRO A 80 8.29 -18.80 -4.01
CA PRO A 80 9.01 -17.57 -3.66
C PRO A 80 8.30 -16.31 -4.14
N LEU A 81 7.66 -16.39 -5.31
CA LEU A 81 6.91 -15.29 -5.91
C LEU A 81 5.69 -14.90 -5.06
N LEU A 82 4.93 -15.90 -4.56
CA LEU A 82 3.77 -15.63 -3.70
C LEU A 82 4.17 -15.12 -2.32
N VAL A 83 5.27 -15.61 -1.76
CA VAL A 83 5.83 -15.09 -0.50
C VAL A 83 6.24 -13.63 -0.67
N ASN A 84 6.96 -13.28 -1.74
CA ASN A 84 7.30 -11.90 -2.04
C ASN A 84 6.06 -11.02 -2.22
N LYS A 85 5.03 -11.53 -2.92
CA LYS A 85 3.75 -10.84 -3.07
C LYS A 85 3.09 -10.57 -1.70
N MET A 86 3.13 -11.50 -0.76
CA MET A 86 2.61 -11.30 0.59
C MET A 86 3.36 -10.19 1.33
N PHE A 87 4.70 -10.22 1.34
CA PHE A 87 5.51 -9.18 1.98
C PHE A 87 5.27 -7.80 1.37
N LEU A 88 5.25 -7.71 0.05
CA LEU A 88 5.00 -6.45 -0.66
C LEU A 88 3.59 -5.92 -0.33
N SER A 89 2.58 -6.76 -0.36
CA SER A 89 1.21 -6.34 -0.04
C SER A 89 1.08 -5.84 1.40
N MET A 90 1.65 -6.54 2.37
CA MET A 90 1.64 -6.12 3.79
C MET A 90 2.37 -4.78 3.98
N THR A 91 3.50 -4.60 3.29
CA THR A 91 4.25 -3.34 3.31
C THR A 91 3.43 -2.19 2.74
N ALA A 92 2.82 -2.38 1.56
CA ALA A 92 1.96 -1.39 0.94
C ALA A 92 0.77 -1.00 1.82
N VAL A 93 0.10 -2.00 2.41
CA VAL A 93 -1.01 -1.80 3.36
C VAL A 93 -0.55 -1.02 4.59
N GLY A 94 0.59 -1.39 5.19
CA GLY A 94 1.13 -0.70 6.36
C GLY A 94 1.41 0.78 6.09
N ILE A 95 2.05 1.10 4.95
CA ILE A 95 2.32 2.48 4.55
C ILE A 95 1.00 3.21 4.25
N ALA A 96 0.07 2.59 3.54
CA ALA A 96 -1.23 3.19 3.22
C ALA A 96 -2.04 3.54 4.47
N VAL A 97 -2.08 2.64 5.46
CA VAL A 97 -2.70 2.91 6.77
C VAL A 97 -2.02 4.08 7.46
N ALA A 98 -0.68 4.14 7.47
CA ALA A 98 0.07 5.24 8.06
C ALA A 98 -0.25 6.58 7.37
N VAL A 99 -0.33 6.61 6.05
CA VAL A 99 -0.72 7.79 5.26
C VAL A 99 -2.11 8.26 5.64
N LEU A 100 -3.11 7.37 5.65
CA LEU A 100 -4.48 7.74 6.02
C LEU A 100 -4.58 8.18 7.48
N PHE A 101 -3.92 7.49 8.40
CA PHE A 101 -3.91 7.85 9.81
C PHE A 101 -3.30 9.23 10.03
N THR A 102 -2.18 9.53 9.35
CA THR A 102 -1.54 10.84 9.40
C THR A 102 -2.49 11.92 8.87
N ARG A 103 -3.18 11.68 7.75
CA ARG A 103 -4.16 12.61 7.18
C ARG A 103 -5.33 12.86 8.12
N LEU A 104 -5.85 11.81 8.77
CA LEU A 104 -6.94 11.92 9.75
C LEU A 104 -6.53 12.71 11.01
N ARG A 105 -5.27 12.59 11.44
CA ARG A 105 -4.77 13.27 12.65
C ARG A 105 -4.36 14.70 12.41
N LEU A 106 -3.70 14.98 11.31
CA LEU A 106 -3.14 16.30 11.00
C LEU A 106 -4.03 17.14 10.08
N ALA A 107 -5.09 16.55 9.52
CA ALA A 107 -5.96 17.19 8.54
C ALA A 107 -5.13 17.87 7.44
N ASP A 108 -5.43 19.11 7.11
CA ASP A 108 -4.70 19.86 6.07
C ASP A 108 -3.26 20.25 6.47
N GLN A 109 -2.92 20.17 7.77
CA GLN A 109 -1.57 20.46 8.26
C GLN A 109 -0.52 19.47 7.75
N VAL A 110 -0.93 18.31 7.27
CA VAL A 110 -0.01 17.35 6.61
C VAL A 110 0.70 17.98 5.41
N TRP A 111 0.07 18.96 4.75
CA TRP A 111 0.61 19.73 3.64
C TRP A 111 1.13 21.11 4.06
N GLY A 112 1.05 21.46 5.34
CA GLY A 112 1.35 22.81 5.86
C GLY A 112 2.82 23.22 5.74
N THR A 113 3.74 22.27 5.71
CA THR A 113 5.15 22.51 5.39
C THR A 113 5.58 21.69 4.18
N LYS A 114 6.52 22.22 3.40
CA LYS A 114 7.04 21.50 2.22
C LYS A 114 7.61 20.13 2.60
N GLN A 115 8.34 20.05 3.71
CA GLN A 115 8.95 18.81 4.17
C GLN A 115 7.91 17.75 4.53
N ASN A 116 6.91 18.10 5.33
CA ASN A 116 5.84 17.17 5.72
C ASN A 116 5.04 16.73 4.51
N GLY A 117 4.69 17.66 3.62
CA GLY A 117 3.95 17.36 2.41
C GLY A 117 4.72 16.44 1.46
N LEU A 118 6.03 16.65 1.30
CA LEU A 118 6.86 15.75 0.50
C LEU A 118 6.92 14.35 1.11
N LEU A 119 7.18 14.24 2.42
CA LEU A 119 7.21 12.95 3.10
C LEU A 119 5.89 12.19 2.94
N HIS A 120 4.77 12.89 3.14
CA HIS A 120 3.43 12.33 3.00
C HIS A 120 3.13 11.91 1.56
N GLY A 121 3.44 12.76 0.59
CA GLY A 121 3.27 12.48 -0.84
C GLY A 121 4.11 11.30 -1.30
N PHE A 122 5.38 11.24 -0.91
CA PHE A 122 6.24 10.11 -1.23
C PHE A 122 5.78 8.81 -0.56
N ALA A 123 5.27 8.85 0.69
CA ALA A 123 4.71 7.68 1.34
C ALA A 123 3.48 7.16 0.58
N GLY A 124 2.58 8.04 0.13
CA GLY A 124 1.43 7.67 -0.69
C GLY A 124 1.83 7.06 -2.04
N MET A 125 2.81 7.65 -2.73
CA MET A 125 3.37 7.10 -3.97
C MET A 125 4.05 5.74 -3.73
N ALA A 126 4.80 5.58 -2.63
CA ALA A 126 5.46 4.33 -2.29
C ALA A 126 4.44 3.21 -2.02
N ALA A 127 3.40 3.47 -1.22
CA ALA A 127 2.32 2.50 -0.99
C ALA A 127 1.70 2.04 -2.32
N SER A 128 1.41 2.99 -3.21
CA SER A 128 0.82 2.72 -4.52
C SER A 128 1.78 1.94 -5.43
N GLY A 129 3.02 2.34 -5.52
CA GLY A 129 4.04 1.67 -6.35
C GLY A 129 4.30 0.24 -5.89
N ILE A 130 4.42 0.01 -4.57
CA ILE A 130 4.61 -1.33 -4.01
C ILE A 130 3.38 -2.21 -4.30
N MET A 131 2.16 -1.66 -4.21
CA MET A 131 0.94 -2.40 -4.56
C MET A 131 0.88 -2.76 -6.04
N LEU A 132 1.33 -1.89 -6.94
CA LEU A 132 1.45 -2.20 -8.37
C LEU A 132 2.48 -3.32 -8.64
N ILE A 133 3.61 -3.33 -7.92
CA ILE A 133 4.59 -4.42 -7.97
C ILE A 133 3.97 -5.73 -7.46
N THR A 134 3.17 -5.66 -6.39
CA THR A 134 2.41 -6.81 -5.85
C THR A 134 1.45 -7.38 -6.89
N ALA A 135 0.74 -6.52 -7.61
CA ALA A 135 -0.16 -6.94 -8.69
C ALA A 135 0.60 -7.55 -9.86
N SER A 136 1.76 -6.97 -10.21
CA SER A 136 2.67 -7.51 -11.22
C SER A 136 3.13 -8.93 -10.86
N ALA A 137 3.53 -9.17 -9.61
CA ALA A 137 3.88 -10.51 -9.12
C ALA A 137 2.71 -11.49 -9.27
N GLY A 138 1.47 -11.04 -8.99
CA GLY A 138 0.28 -11.84 -9.22
C GLY A 138 0.04 -12.19 -10.70
N GLY A 139 0.26 -11.24 -11.60
CA GLY A 139 0.21 -11.46 -13.05
C GLY A 139 1.27 -12.46 -13.51
N LYS A 140 2.50 -12.33 -13.03
CA LYS A 140 3.60 -13.26 -13.31
C LYS A 140 3.24 -14.69 -12.87
N PHE A 141 2.70 -14.84 -11.67
CA PHE A 141 2.27 -16.14 -11.16
C PHE A 141 1.17 -16.79 -12.01
N SER A 142 0.15 -16.01 -12.40
CA SER A 142 -1.03 -16.56 -13.09
C SER A 142 -0.88 -16.71 -14.59
N ARG A 143 -0.07 -15.88 -15.23
CA ARG A 143 0.09 -15.82 -16.69
C ARG A 143 1.51 -16.07 -17.20
N GLY A 144 2.49 -16.13 -16.29
CA GLY A 144 3.92 -16.24 -16.66
C GLY A 144 4.54 -14.91 -17.09
N GLU A 145 3.76 -13.85 -17.25
CA GLU A 145 4.20 -12.52 -17.67
C GLU A 145 3.48 -11.40 -16.94
N SER A 146 4.11 -10.24 -16.87
CA SER A 146 3.56 -9.07 -16.26
C SER A 146 4.01 -7.78 -16.94
N LEU A 147 3.23 -6.70 -16.74
CA LEU A 147 3.55 -5.38 -17.29
C LEU A 147 4.91 -4.85 -16.79
N LEU A 148 5.30 -5.19 -15.58
CA LEU A 148 6.56 -4.72 -14.98
C LEU A 148 7.79 -5.59 -15.36
N ASP A 149 7.62 -6.63 -16.17
CA ASP A 149 8.76 -7.40 -16.71
C ASP A 149 9.68 -6.53 -17.56
N ILE A 150 9.18 -5.41 -18.11
CA ILE A 150 9.97 -4.37 -18.78
C ILE A 150 11.13 -3.86 -17.91
N PHE A 151 10.92 -3.82 -16.59
CA PHE A 151 11.93 -3.36 -15.62
C PHE A 151 12.82 -4.49 -15.10
N SER A 152 12.62 -5.74 -15.55
CA SER A 152 13.39 -6.92 -15.12
C SER A 152 13.49 -7.06 -13.61
N LEU A 153 12.41 -6.79 -12.88
CA LEU A 153 12.38 -6.85 -11.42
C LEU A 153 12.56 -8.29 -10.94
N PRO A 154 13.51 -8.57 -10.03
CA PRO A 154 13.84 -9.92 -9.58
C PRO A 154 12.90 -10.47 -8.49
N TYR A 155 11.62 -10.12 -8.52
CA TYR A 155 10.65 -10.48 -7.48
C TYR A 155 10.21 -11.95 -7.49
N ASP A 156 10.64 -12.73 -8.48
CA ASP A 156 10.43 -14.17 -8.60
C ASP A 156 11.61 -15.01 -8.07
N THR A 157 12.78 -14.40 -7.92
CA THR A 157 14.01 -15.13 -7.58
C THR A 157 14.65 -14.77 -6.25
N ILE A 158 14.35 -13.58 -5.69
CA ILE A 158 15.11 -13.02 -4.58
C ILE A 158 14.17 -12.56 -3.48
N PHE A 159 14.53 -12.77 -2.26
CA PHE A 159 13.93 -12.36 -0.99
C PHE A 159 13.23 -13.46 -0.20
N LEU A 160 13.69 -14.68 -0.29
CA LEU A 160 13.60 -15.51 0.91
C LEU A 160 14.59 -14.92 1.92
N MET A 161 14.16 -13.85 2.62
CA MET A 161 14.88 -13.46 3.83
C MET A 161 14.91 -14.68 4.73
N PRO A 162 16.07 -15.02 5.32
CA PRO A 162 16.13 -16.05 6.34
C PRO A 162 15.03 -15.80 7.38
N MET A 163 14.31 -16.84 7.78
CA MET A 163 13.15 -16.75 8.67
C MET A 163 13.43 -15.90 9.93
N TRP A 164 14.67 -15.94 10.44
CA TRP A 164 15.08 -15.14 11.59
C TRP A 164 15.05 -13.63 11.31
N ILE A 165 15.44 -13.17 10.11
CA ILE A 165 15.36 -11.75 9.73
C ILE A 165 13.90 -11.31 9.66
N SER A 166 13.04 -12.09 9.02
CA SER A 166 11.59 -11.82 8.93
C SER A 166 10.96 -11.75 10.31
N THR A 167 11.36 -12.65 11.22
CA THR A 167 10.89 -12.66 12.61
C THR A 167 11.34 -11.41 13.37
N VAL A 168 12.60 -10.99 13.21
CA VAL A 168 13.13 -9.76 13.85
C VAL A 168 12.39 -8.53 13.34
N ILE A 169 12.17 -8.41 12.02
CA ILE A 169 11.43 -7.28 11.43
C ILE A 169 9.98 -7.27 11.93
N LEU A 170 9.33 -8.42 12.01
CA LEU A 170 7.98 -8.55 12.54
C LEU A 170 7.90 -8.12 14.02
N LEU A 171 8.86 -8.53 14.83
CA LEU A 171 8.94 -8.13 16.25
C LEU A 171 9.15 -6.64 16.39
N ILE A 172 10.07 -6.04 15.63
CA ILE A 172 10.31 -4.58 15.63
C ILE A 172 9.04 -3.85 15.23
N GLY A 173 8.37 -4.28 14.17
CA GLY A 173 7.10 -3.69 13.72
C GLY A 173 6.01 -3.78 14.79
N SER A 174 5.84 -4.95 15.40
CA SER A 174 4.84 -5.19 16.45
C SER A 174 5.10 -4.32 17.69
N VAL A 175 6.35 -4.25 18.16
CA VAL A 175 6.75 -3.39 19.29
C VAL A 175 6.49 -1.91 18.94
N SER A 176 6.80 -1.48 17.73
CA SER A 176 6.55 -0.10 17.28
C SER A 176 5.06 0.24 17.28
N VAL A 177 4.19 -0.66 16.85
CA VAL A 177 2.74 -0.48 16.90
C VAL A 177 2.25 -0.38 18.36
N VAL A 178 2.66 -1.31 19.23
CA VAL A 178 2.26 -1.33 20.64
C VAL A 178 2.72 -0.06 21.35
N THR A 179 3.96 0.37 21.17
CA THR A 179 4.49 1.60 21.78
C THR A 179 3.74 2.84 21.28
N SER A 180 3.44 2.92 20.00
CA SER A 180 2.65 4.01 19.41
C SER A 180 1.23 4.07 20.00
N LEU A 181 0.57 2.92 20.16
CA LEU A 181 -0.75 2.84 20.79
C LEU A 181 -0.72 3.25 22.27
N MET A 182 0.30 2.81 23.03
CA MET A 182 0.46 3.21 24.44
C MET A 182 0.67 4.72 24.59
N VAL A 183 1.48 5.34 23.74
CA VAL A 183 1.68 6.79 23.74
C VAL A 183 0.39 7.54 23.43
N LEU A 184 -0.40 7.05 22.48
CA LEU A 184 -1.70 7.63 22.13
C LEU A 184 -2.70 7.56 23.29
N MET A 185 -2.80 6.40 23.97
CA MET A 185 -3.70 6.22 25.11
C MET A 185 -3.30 7.11 26.30
N ARG A 186 -1.99 7.24 26.57
CA ARG A 186 -1.48 8.08 27.66
C ARG A 186 -1.77 9.57 27.45
N LYS A 187 -1.74 10.04 26.20
CA LYS A 187 -2.05 11.44 25.86
C LYS A 187 -3.55 11.75 26.00
N SER A 188 -4.42 10.78 25.80
CA SER A 188 -5.87 10.92 26.01
C SER A 188 -6.26 11.04 27.49
N SER A 189 -5.51 10.41 28.40
CA SER A 189 -5.82 10.43 29.84
C SER A 189 -5.33 11.71 30.57
N ILE A 190 -4.55 12.58 29.90
CA ILE A 190 -4.05 13.85 30.47
C ILE A 190 -4.96 15.04 30.10
N GLN A 191 -5.90 14.85 29.18
CA GLN A 191 -6.82 15.91 28.71
C GLN A 191 -8.23 15.84 29.36
N HIS A 192 -8.42 14.97 30.35
CA HIS A 192 -9.57 14.90 31.23
C HIS A 192 -9.13 15.17 32.67
#